data_c12dbc5ac56d3b912abf2408c62f0472
#
_entry.id   c12dbc5ac56d3b912abf2408c62f0472
#
_cell.length_a   1.000
_cell.length_b   1.000
_cell.length_c   1.000
_cell.angle_alpha   90.00
_cell.angle_beta   90.00
_cell.angle_gamma   90.00
#
_symmetry.space_group_name_H-M   'P 1'
#
loop_
_entity.id
_entity.type
_entity.pdbx_description
1 polymer ?
#
loop_
_entity_poly.entity_id
_entity_poly.type
_entity_poly.pdbx_seq_one_letter_code
_entity_poly.pdbx_strand_id
1 'polypeptide(L)'
;MTGANAQAERMPLVDALRALHDVRGETDVVITTMSSAREWMRLSDPHPLDVVLVPSSMGHGTSMGLGLAIARPDRRVITCMGDGSMLMNLGSLVSIVAAGVENLVVIVFDNGVYEVTGLQPTAGASVARAGRRPVDFADIARASGFEAVHRPRDLDEWRRDARRLLGARGPTFIALDVEPVVGGTAPHSPGSAAERARRFMAALGTA
;
A
#
# COMPACT_ATOMS: atom_id res chain seq x y z
N MET A 1 36.55 3.58 -5.12
CA MET A 1 35.54 4.09 -6.05
C MET A 1 34.22 3.99 -5.32
N THR A 2 33.84 5.09 -4.68
CA THR A 2 32.61 5.23 -3.91
C THR A 2 31.47 5.47 -4.88
N GLY A 3 30.74 4.40 -5.25
CA GLY A 3 29.46 4.56 -5.92
C GLY A 3 28.50 5.24 -4.94
N ALA A 4 28.25 6.53 -5.13
CA ALA A 4 27.16 7.23 -4.47
C ALA A 4 25.89 6.50 -4.85
N ASN A 5 25.34 5.77 -3.90
CA ASN A 5 23.99 5.23 -3.97
C ASN A 5 23.08 6.47 -4.04
N ALA A 6 22.63 6.85 -5.23
CA ALA A 6 21.66 7.91 -5.38
C ALA A 6 20.43 7.47 -4.56
N GLN A 7 20.27 8.06 -3.40
CA GLN A 7 19.14 7.83 -2.52
C GLN A 7 17.92 8.26 -3.32
N ALA A 8 16.96 7.35 -3.54
CA ALA A 8 15.74 7.69 -4.24
C ALA A 8 15.13 8.94 -3.59
N GLU A 9 14.74 9.91 -4.39
CA GLU A 9 14.11 11.12 -3.88
C GLU A 9 12.74 10.74 -3.31
N ARG A 10 12.52 11.05 -2.02
CA ARG A 10 11.24 10.76 -1.37
C ARG A 10 10.16 11.64 -1.97
N MET A 11 9.07 11.01 -2.39
CA MET A 11 7.92 11.72 -2.95
C MET A 11 6.89 12.06 -1.86
N PRO A 12 6.15 13.19 -1.97
CA PRO A 12 5.05 13.48 -1.07
C PRO A 12 3.99 12.37 -1.10
N LEU A 13 3.61 11.83 0.07
CA LEU A 13 2.62 10.75 0.17
C LEU A 13 1.30 11.09 -0.53
N VAL A 14 0.82 12.33 -0.37
CA VAL A 14 -0.45 12.79 -0.98
C VAL A 14 -0.37 12.75 -2.50
N ASP A 15 0.75 13.15 -3.08
CA ASP A 15 0.93 13.15 -4.53
C ASP A 15 1.09 11.73 -5.09
N ALA A 16 1.76 10.86 -4.33
CA ALA A 16 1.86 9.44 -4.68
C ALA A 16 0.49 8.75 -4.68
N LEU A 17 -0.36 9.05 -3.69
CA LEU A 17 -1.74 8.55 -3.61
C LEU A 17 -2.63 9.17 -4.69
N ARG A 18 -2.45 10.45 -5.02
CA ARG A 18 -3.17 11.11 -6.13
C ARG A 18 -2.85 10.45 -7.47
N ALA A 19 -1.59 10.15 -7.74
CA ALA A 19 -1.18 9.46 -8.95
C ALA A 19 -1.83 8.07 -9.07
N LEU A 20 -2.00 7.34 -7.96
CA LEU A 20 -2.76 6.10 -7.92
C LEU A 20 -4.25 6.35 -8.19
N HIS A 21 -4.85 7.34 -7.52
CA HIS A 21 -6.26 7.70 -7.65
C HIS A 21 -6.63 8.05 -9.10
N ASP A 22 -5.77 8.79 -9.79
CA ASP A 22 -6.01 9.25 -11.17
C ASP A 22 -5.98 8.10 -12.20
N VAL A 23 -5.39 6.96 -11.85
CA VAL A 23 -5.23 5.82 -12.78
C VAL A 23 -5.99 4.56 -12.36
N ARG A 24 -6.59 4.55 -11.16
CA ARG A 24 -7.44 3.42 -10.74
C ARG A 24 -8.64 3.27 -11.67
N GLY A 25 -9.03 2.03 -11.94
CA GLY A 25 -10.26 1.74 -12.69
C GLY A 25 -11.51 1.79 -11.81
N GLU A 26 -12.66 2.03 -12.41
CA GLU A 26 -13.97 2.04 -11.74
C GLU A 26 -14.34 0.71 -11.06
N THR A 27 -13.73 -0.38 -11.49
CA THR A 27 -13.98 -1.71 -10.94
C THR A 27 -12.91 -2.17 -9.96
N ASP A 28 -11.88 -1.36 -9.72
CA ASP A 28 -10.80 -1.69 -8.81
C ASP A 28 -11.25 -1.58 -7.36
N VAL A 29 -10.90 -2.57 -6.57
CA VAL A 29 -11.02 -2.53 -5.11
C VAL A 29 -9.75 -1.91 -4.55
N VAL A 30 -9.86 -0.82 -3.78
CA VAL A 30 -8.72 -0.17 -3.12
C VAL A 30 -8.84 -0.31 -1.61
N ILE A 31 -7.85 -0.93 -0.99
CA ILE A 31 -7.78 -1.11 0.46
C ILE A 31 -6.70 -0.18 1.00
N THR A 32 -7.06 0.69 1.94
CA THR A 32 -6.14 1.64 2.54
C THR A 32 -6.06 1.49 4.05
N THR A 33 -4.86 1.71 4.63
CA THR A 33 -4.63 1.61 6.07
C THR A 33 -3.89 2.84 6.60
N MET A 34 -4.15 3.23 7.84
CA MET A 34 -3.43 4.28 8.56
C MET A 34 -3.30 5.61 7.78
N SER A 35 -2.08 6.10 7.58
CA SER A 35 -1.82 7.37 6.85
C SER A 35 -2.34 7.34 5.43
N SER A 36 -2.19 6.21 4.73
CA SER A 36 -2.75 6.04 3.38
C SER A 36 -4.28 6.17 3.40
N ALA A 37 -4.96 5.62 4.43
CA ALA A 37 -6.42 5.76 4.58
C ALA A 37 -6.84 7.21 4.84
N ARG A 38 -6.10 7.90 5.72
CA ARG A 38 -6.37 9.30 6.05
C ARG A 38 -6.28 10.20 4.82
N GLU A 39 -5.19 10.07 4.06
CA GLU A 39 -4.97 10.92 2.90
C GLU A 39 -5.85 10.51 1.72
N TRP A 40 -6.12 9.22 1.53
CA TRP A 40 -7.04 8.73 0.49
C TRP A 40 -8.43 9.32 0.61
N MET A 41 -9.00 9.35 1.83
CA MET A 41 -10.31 9.94 2.11
C MET A 41 -10.40 11.44 1.86
N ARG A 42 -9.25 12.13 1.71
CA ARG A 42 -9.18 13.57 1.42
C ARG A 42 -9.06 13.87 -0.07
N LEU A 43 -8.78 12.87 -0.89
CA LEU A 43 -8.57 13.08 -2.33
C LEU A 43 -9.87 13.27 -3.08
N SER A 44 -10.92 12.55 -2.70
CA SER A 44 -12.24 12.59 -3.35
C SER A 44 -13.32 12.06 -2.41
N ASP A 45 -14.58 12.13 -2.86
CA ASP A 45 -15.68 11.39 -2.24
C ASP A 45 -15.38 9.88 -2.26
N PRO A 46 -15.81 9.14 -1.21
CA PRO A 46 -15.54 7.71 -1.11
C PRO A 46 -16.14 6.93 -2.28
N HIS A 47 -15.30 6.20 -2.99
CA HIS A 47 -15.75 5.27 -4.00
C HIS A 47 -16.38 4.02 -3.34
N PRO A 48 -17.46 3.43 -3.89
CA PRO A 48 -18.14 2.27 -3.28
C PRO A 48 -17.24 1.04 -3.10
N LEU A 49 -16.18 0.91 -3.91
CA LEU A 49 -15.19 -0.18 -3.82
C LEU A 49 -13.93 0.21 -3.00
N ASP A 50 -13.98 1.31 -2.26
CA ASP A 50 -12.91 1.67 -1.34
C ASP A 50 -13.14 1.02 0.03
N VAL A 51 -12.13 0.29 0.50
CA VAL A 51 -12.09 -0.32 1.82
C VAL A 51 -11.10 0.44 2.70
N VAL A 52 -11.61 1.38 3.46
CA VAL A 52 -10.79 2.15 4.39
C VAL A 52 -10.76 1.42 5.73
N LEU A 53 -9.61 0.87 6.12
CA LEU A 53 -9.45 0.11 7.36
C LEU A 53 -9.17 1.07 8.53
N VAL A 54 -10.23 1.54 9.18
CA VAL A 54 -10.18 2.45 10.32
C VAL A 54 -11.01 1.90 11.49
N PRO A 55 -10.65 2.24 12.74
CA PRO A 55 -9.66 3.24 13.18
C PRO A 55 -8.21 2.79 13.00
N SER A 56 -7.91 1.50 12.99
CA SER A 56 -6.57 0.97 12.81
C SER A 56 -6.64 -0.50 12.41
N SER A 57 -5.87 -0.90 11.44
CA SER A 57 -5.71 -2.28 10.98
C SER A 57 -4.32 -2.50 10.40
N MET A 58 -3.30 -2.19 11.17
CA MET A 58 -1.92 -2.42 10.77
C MET A 58 -1.69 -3.93 10.55
N GLY A 59 -0.98 -4.27 9.46
CA GLY A 59 -0.69 -5.66 9.10
C GLY A 59 -1.83 -6.43 8.41
N HIS A 60 -3.06 -5.89 8.36
CA HIS A 60 -4.21 -6.64 7.82
C HIS A 60 -4.53 -6.36 6.35
N GLY A 61 -3.99 -5.28 5.78
CA GLY A 61 -4.27 -4.88 4.39
C GLY A 61 -3.98 -5.99 3.37
N THR A 62 -2.83 -6.62 3.47
CA THR A 62 -2.42 -7.71 2.58
C THR A 62 -3.28 -8.96 2.72
N SER A 63 -3.63 -9.35 3.94
CA SER A 63 -4.48 -10.54 4.18
C SER A 63 -5.90 -10.32 3.67
N MET A 64 -6.46 -9.13 3.88
CA MET A 64 -7.77 -8.76 3.33
C MET A 64 -7.73 -8.69 1.81
N GLY A 65 -6.67 -8.09 1.25
CA GLY A 65 -6.45 -8.01 -0.19
C GLY A 65 -6.37 -9.39 -0.84
N LEU A 66 -5.65 -10.31 -0.22
CA LEU A 66 -5.57 -11.69 -0.69
C LEU A 66 -6.95 -12.38 -0.69
N GLY A 67 -7.70 -12.26 0.41
CA GLY A 67 -9.05 -12.82 0.49
C GLY A 67 -9.99 -12.29 -0.59
N LEU A 68 -9.95 -10.98 -0.85
CA LEU A 68 -10.75 -10.36 -1.92
C LEU A 68 -10.26 -10.75 -3.31
N ALA A 69 -8.96 -10.86 -3.55
CA ALA A 69 -8.40 -11.29 -4.83
C ALA A 69 -8.80 -12.73 -5.17
N ILE A 70 -8.83 -13.62 -4.19
CA ILE A 70 -9.33 -15.01 -4.35
C ILE A 70 -10.83 -15.02 -4.63
N ALA A 71 -11.61 -14.25 -3.88
CA ALA A 71 -13.08 -14.23 -3.99
C ALA A 71 -13.56 -13.53 -5.27
N ARG A 72 -12.80 -12.60 -5.80
CA ARG A 72 -13.16 -11.78 -6.97
C ARG A 72 -12.01 -11.73 -7.99
N PRO A 73 -11.75 -12.82 -8.70
CA PRO A 73 -10.69 -12.87 -9.72
C PRO A 73 -11.00 -11.96 -10.93
N ASP A 74 -12.24 -11.53 -11.08
CA ASP A 74 -12.70 -10.56 -12.08
C ASP A 74 -12.37 -9.11 -11.76
N ARG A 75 -11.84 -8.82 -10.56
CA ARG A 75 -11.52 -7.47 -10.11
C ARG A 75 -10.07 -7.35 -9.70
N ARG A 76 -9.45 -6.24 -10.05
CA ARG A 76 -8.14 -5.90 -9.50
C ARG A 76 -8.31 -5.41 -8.06
N VAL A 77 -7.47 -5.94 -7.17
CA VAL A 77 -7.42 -5.55 -5.76
C VAL A 77 -6.09 -4.84 -5.51
N ILE A 78 -6.14 -3.63 -4.97
CA ILE A 78 -4.98 -2.79 -4.67
C ILE A 78 -4.93 -2.56 -3.17
N THR A 79 -3.81 -2.91 -2.52
CA THR A 79 -3.61 -2.65 -1.10
C THR A 79 -2.59 -1.54 -0.90
N CYS A 80 -2.94 -0.52 -0.12
CA CYS A 80 -2.12 0.64 0.20
C CYS A 80 -1.79 0.65 1.69
N MET A 81 -0.54 0.44 2.04
CA MET A 81 -0.11 0.34 3.43
C MET A 81 1.26 0.96 3.66
N GLY A 82 1.52 1.42 4.88
CA GLY A 82 2.85 1.91 5.28
C GLY A 82 3.83 0.77 5.56
N ASP A 83 5.12 1.10 5.58
CA ASP A 83 6.22 0.21 5.92
C ASP A 83 6.05 -0.42 7.31
N GLY A 84 5.69 0.36 8.32
CA GLY A 84 5.41 -0.14 9.66
C GLY A 84 4.26 -1.14 9.71
N SER A 85 3.24 -0.96 8.86
CA SER A 85 2.14 -1.91 8.70
C SER A 85 2.61 -3.20 8.02
N MET A 86 3.46 -3.09 6.99
CA MET A 86 4.02 -4.25 6.30
C MET A 86 4.92 -5.09 7.23
N LEU A 87 5.73 -4.45 8.07
CA LEU A 87 6.58 -5.13 9.06
C LEU A 87 5.78 -6.00 10.04
N MET A 88 4.53 -5.65 10.33
CA MET A 88 3.68 -6.45 11.23
C MET A 88 3.17 -7.76 10.64
N ASN A 89 3.25 -7.92 9.31
CA ASN A 89 2.71 -9.12 8.64
C ASN A 89 3.49 -9.48 7.36
N LEU A 90 4.82 -9.53 7.46
CA LEU A 90 5.70 -9.91 6.33
C LEU A 90 5.36 -11.30 5.78
N GLY A 91 4.94 -12.23 6.63
CA GLY A 91 4.55 -13.57 6.21
C GLY A 91 3.40 -13.63 5.21
N SER A 92 2.56 -12.59 5.17
CA SER A 92 1.47 -12.50 4.17
C SER A 92 1.98 -12.46 2.74
N LEU A 93 3.20 -11.97 2.49
CA LEU A 93 3.80 -11.96 1.16
C LEU A 93 4.00 -13.38 0.61
N VAL A 94 4.47 -14.29 1.46
CA VAL A 94 4.61 -15.71 1.11
C VAL A 94 3.25 -16.34 0.83
N SER A 95 2.24 -16.01 1.63
CA SER A 95 0.86 -16.51 1.44
C SER A 95 0.25 -16.04 0.12
N ILE A 96 0.51 -14.78 -0.27
CA ILE A 96 0.04 -14.21 -1.55
C ILE A 96 0.64 -14.97 -2.73
N VAL A 97 1.95 -15.19 -2.71
CA VAL A 97 2.64 -15.94 -3.76
C VAL A 97 2.14 -17.38 -3.83
N ALA A 98 2.02 -18.04 -2.67
CA ALA A 98 1.53 -19.42 -2.59
C ALA A 98 0.09 -19.59 -3.11
N ALA A 99 -0.75 -18.56 -2.97
CA ALA A 99 -2.13 -18.59 -3.47
C ALA A 99 -2.23 -18.42 -4.99
N GLY A 100 -1.17 -17.94 -5.66
CA GLY A 100 -1.13 -17.81 -7.12
C GLY A 100 -2.14 -16.81 -7.69
N VAL A 101 -2.56 -15.80 -6.92
CA VAL A 101 -3.50 -14.77 -7.40
C VAL A 101 -2.79 -13.82 -8.36
N GLU A 102 -3.47 -13.46 -9.45
CA GLU A 102 -2.88 -12.61 -10.51
C GLU A 102 -3.41 -11.17 -10.50
N ASN A 103 -4.42 -10.91 -9.71
CA ASN A 103 -5.19 -9.66 -9.67
C ASN A 103 -4.91 -8.82 -8.42
N LEU A 104 -3.86 -9.13 -7.63
CA LEU A 104 -3.50 -8.39 -6.42
C LEU A 104 -2.28 -7.52 -6.64
N VAL A 105 -2.39 -6.24 -6.28
CA VAL A 105 -1.30 -5.27 -6.23
C VAL A 105 -1.08 -4.85 -4.79
N VAL A 106 0.13 -5.03 -4.28
CA VAL A 106 0.55 -4.59 -2.95
C VAL A 106 1.43 -3.35 -3.10
N ILE A 107 1.00 -2.21 -2.57
CA ILE A 107 1.77 -0.95 -2.56
C ILE A 107 2.18 -0.64 -1.12
N VAL A 108 3.48 -0.52 -0.89
CA VAL A 108 4.06 -0.10 0.38
C VAL A 108 4.58 1.33 0.23
N PHE A 109 4.03 2.24 1.02
CA PHE A 109 4.50 3.61 1.17
C PHE A 109 5.50 3.65 2.33
N ASP A 110 6.80 3.65 1.99
CA ASP A 110 7.90 3.61 2.95
C ASP A 110 8.31 5.02 3.36
N ASN A 111 7.80 5.49 4.51
CA ASN A 111 8.20 6.75 5.11
C ASN A 111 9.22 6.58 6.25
N GLY A 112 9.49 5.34 6.68
CA GLY A 112 10.44 4.99 7.72
C GLY A 112 9.99 5.28 9.15
N VAL A 113 8.73 5.72 9.37
CA VAL A 113 8.24 6.14 10.70
C VAL A 113 6.80 5.70 10.98
N TYR A 114 6.46 5.62 12.27
CA TYR A 114 5.08 5.51 12.75
C TYR A 114 4.51 6.92 12.96
N GLU A 115 3.81 7.47 11.95
CA GLU A 115 3.32 8.85 11.96
C GLU A 115 2.34 9.16 13.11
N VAL A 116 1.37 8.27 13.32
CA VAL A 116 0.25 8.48 14.25
C VAL A 116 0.69 8.55 15.71
N THR A 117 1.80 7.90 16.05
CA THR A 117 2.27 7.79 17.43
C THR A 117 3.44 8.72 17.75
N GLY A 118 3.84 9.59 16.82
CA GLY A 118 4.84 10.63 17.06
C GLY A 118 6.14 10.46 16.29
N LEU A 119 6.08 9.94 15.07
CA LEU A 119 7.21 9.84 14.13
C LEU A 119 8.37 8.96 14.63
N GLN A 120 8.09 7.98 15.49
CA GLN A 120 9.11 7.01 15.89
C GLN A 120 9.57 6.22 14.66
N PRO A 121 10.88 6.01 14.48
CA PRO A 121 11.39 5.19 13.39
C PRO A 121 10.83 3.79 13.44
N THR A 122 10.43 3.26 12.29
CA THR A 122 10.10 1.84 12.18
C THR A 122 11.34 0.98 12.40
N ALA A 123 11.16 -0.29 12.71
CA ALA A 123 12.28 -1.22 12.86
C ALA A 123 13.14 -1.28 11.57
N GLY A 124 12.49 -1.22 10.40
CA GLY A 124 13.16 -1.20 9.11
C GLY A 124 14.08 -0.01 8.89
N ALA A 125 13.65 1.18 9.31
CA ALA A 125 14.45 2.40 9.24
C ALA A 125 15.50 2.49 10.36
N SER A 126 15.20 1.95 11.55
CA SER A 126 16.09 2.03 12.73
C SER A 126 17.41 1.30 12.53
N VAL A 127 17.46 0.25 11.71
CA VAL A 127 18.71 -0.50 11.45
C VAL A 127 19.76 0.37 10.75
N ALA A 128 19.35 1.38 9.97
CA ALA A 128 20.27 2.31 9.34
C ALA A 128 21.02 3.17 10.37
N ARG A 129 20.38 3.53 11.49
CA ARG A 129 21.01 4.26 12.59
C ARG A 129 22.10 3.46 13.30
N ALA A 130 22.01 2.13 13.23
CA ALA A 130 23.03 1.22 13.72
C ALA A 130 24.14 0.91 12.69
N GLY A 131 24.23 1.69 11.61
CA GLY A 131 25.22 1.51 10.54
C GLY A 131 24.96 0.26 9.66
N ARG A 132 23.75 -0.32 9.71
CA ARG A 132 23.36 -1.46 8.89
C ARG A 132 22.53 -1.00 7.69
N ARG A 133 22.43 -1.83 6.66
CA ARG A 133 21.57 -1.57 5.51
C ARG A 133 20.10 -1.49 5.96
N PRO A 134 19.34 -0.45 5.58
CA PRO A 134 17.90 -0.40 5.82
C PRO A 134 17.18 -1.60 5.23
N VAL A 135 16.00 -1.89 5.77
CA VAL A 135 15.12 -2.90 5.17
C VAL A 135 14.69 -2.41 3.79
N ASP A 136 14.84 -3.27 2.79
CA ASP A 136 14.35 -3.05 1.43
C ASP A 136 13.12 -3.94 1.21
N PHE A 137 11.95 -3.32 1.17
CA PHE A 137 10.69 -4.07 1.00
C PHE A 137 10.57 -4.70 -0.38
N ALA A 138 11.18 -4.12 -1.42
CA ALA A 138 11.22 -4.72 -2.75
C ALA A 138 12.07 -6.00 -2.75
N ASP A 139 13.21 -6.00 -2.06
CA ASP A 139 14.05 -7.20 -1.92
C ASP A 139 13.33 -8.28 -1.08
N ILE A 140 12.60 -7.90 -0.03
CA ILE A 140 11.78 -8.85 0.74
C ILE A 140 10.70 -9.48 -0.14
N ALA A 141 10.02 -8.69 -0.97
CA ALA A 141 8.99 -9.20 -1.87
C ALA A 141 9.60 -10.20 -2.89
N ARG A 142 10.76 -9.87 -3.48
CA ARG A 142 11.48 -10.81 -4.38
C ARG A 142 11.86 -12.10 -3.66
N ALA A 143 12.41 -11.99 -2.45
CA ALA A 143 12.77 -13.15 -1.63
C ALA A 143 11.55 -13.98 -1.21
N SER A 144 10.36 -13.37 -1.15
CA SER A 144 9.09 -14.06 -0.89
C SER A 144 8.50 -14.72 -2.14
N GLY A 145 9.09 -14.51 -3.33
CA GLY A 145 8.69 -15.13 -4.59
C GLY A 145 7.84 -14.26 -5.51
N PHE A 146 7.69 -12.95 -5.24
CA PHE A 146 7.08 -12.03 -6.21
C PHE A 146 7.99 -11.86 -7.43
N GLU A 147 7.44 -12.07 -8.63
CA GLU A 147 8.14 -11.85 -9.89
C GLU A 147 8.00 -10.39 -10.37
N ALA A 148 6.82 -9.81 -10.21
CA ALA A 148 6.54 -8.42 -10.57
C ALA A 148 6.79 -7.50 -9.36
N VAL A 149 8.03 -7.00 -9.21
CA VAL A 149 8.43 -6.10 -8.13
C VAL A 149 9.00 -4.81 -8.70
N HIS A 150 8.41 -3.68 -8.30
CA HIS A 150 8.75 -2.35 -8.81
C HIS A 150 9.09 -1.38 -7.69
N ARG A 151 10.00 -0.45 -7.97
CA ARG A 151 10.38 0.65 -7.09
C ARG A 151 10.65 1.90 -7.93
N PRO A 152 9.61 2.66 -8.30
CA PRO A 152 9.78 3.96 -8.94
C PRO A 152 10.72 4.86 -8.13
N ARG A 153 11.63 5.57 -8.79
CA ARG A 153 12.69 6.35 -8.16
C ARG A 153 12.20 7.69 -7.60
N ASP A 154 11.18 8.24 -8.27
CA ASP A 154 10.62 9.54 -7.99
C ASP A 154 9.13 9.61 -8.39
N LEU A 155 8.49 10.73 -8.08
CA LEU A 155 7.07 10.94 -8.36
C LEU A 155 6.74 10.97 -9.86
N ASP A 156 7.65 11.47 -10.70
CA ASP A 156 7.42 11.56 -12.14
C ASP A 156 7.47 10.17 -12.80
N GLU A 157 8.39 9.31 -12.36
CA GLU A 157 8.41 7.92 -12.77
C GLU A 157 7.15 7.19 -12.32
N TRP A 158 6.73 7.39 -11.05
CA TRP A 158 5.49 6.81 -10.54
C TRP A 158 4.26 7.26 -11.33
N ARG A 159 4.08 8.56 -11.57
CA ARG A 159 2.96 9.09 -12.38
C ARG A 159 2.92 8.51 -13.78
N ARG A 160 4.08 8.44 -14.44
CA ARG A 160 4.20 7.90 -15.80
C ARG A 160 3.86 6.42 -15.88
N ASP A 161 4.30 5.64 -14.91
CA ASP A 161 4.27 4.18 -14.97
C ASP A 161 3.10 3.56 -14.19
N ALA A 162 2.44 4.28 -13.30
CA ALA A 162 1.41 3.77 -12.39
C ALA A 162 0.35 2.91 -13.11
N ARG A 163 -0.25 3.43 -14.19
CA ARG A 163 -1.27 2.69 -14.97
C ARG A 163 -0.75 1.35 -15.49
N ARG A 164 0.46 1.33 -16.02
CA ARG A 164 1.11 0.12 -16.55
C ARG A 164 1.42 -0.87 -15.43
N LEU A 165 1.95 -0.40 -14.31
CA LEU A 165 2.34 -1.24 -13.17
C LEU A 165 1.11 -1.86 -12.50
N LEU A 166 0.02 -1.10 -12.35
CA LEU A 166 -1.24 -1.63 -11.81
C LEU A 166 -1.88 -2.65 -12.76
N GLY A 167 -1.71 -2.50 -14.07
CA GLY A 167 -2.25 -3.41 -15.09
C GLY A 167 -1.39 -4.64 -15.35
N ALA A 168 -0.24 -4.77 -14.72
CA ALA A 168 0.61 -5.94 -14.89
C ALA A 168 -0.07 -7.20 -14.31
N ARG A 169 0.23 -8.36 -14.91
CA ARG A 169 -0.18 -9.65 -14.35
C ARG A 169 0.57 -9.86 -13.05
N GLY A 170 -0.18 -10.04 -11.95
CA GLY A 170 0.38 -10.13 -10.60
C GLY A 170 0.57 -11.56 -10.09
N PRO A 171 0.81 -11.71 -8.79
CA PRO A 171 0.78 -10.62 -7.80
C PRO A 171 1.90 -9.62 -8.04
N THR A 172 1.55 -8.34 -7.94
CA THR A 172 2.50 -7.24 -8.15
C THR A 172 2.83 -6.57 -6.82
N PHE A 173 4.10 -6.27 -6.59
CA PHE A 173 4.57 -5.52 -5.42
C PHE A 173 5.20 -4.20 -5.88
N ILE A 174 4.81 -3.09 -5.23
CA ILE A 174 5.34 -1.75 -5.52
C ILE A 174 5.79 -1.11 -4.21
N ALA A 175 7.07 -0.75 -4.12
CA ALA A 175 7.62 0.03 -3.02
C ALA A 175 7.78 1.48 -3.46
N LEU A 176 7.21 2.41 -2.69
CA LEU A 176 7.32 3.85 -2.92
C LEU A 176 7.98 4.52 -1.71
N ASP A 177 9.13 5.14 -1.92
CA ASP A 177 9.78 5.94 -0.89
C ASP A 177 9.04 7.28 -0.76
N VAL A 178 8.43 7.52 0.40
CA VAL A 178 7.60 8.71 0.60
C VAL A 178 8.03 9.52 1.81
N GLU A 179 7.70 10.81 1.79
CA GLU A 179 7.87 11.69 2.94
C GLU A 179 6.82 11.41 4.02
N PRO A 180 7.18 11.47 5.31
CA PRO A 180 6.22 11.38 6.38
C PRO A 180 5.35 12.66 6.43
N VAL A 181 4.05 12.48 6.71
CA VAL A 181 3.14 13.61 6.95
C VAL A 181 3.24 14.05 8.40
N VAL A 182 3.94 15.15 8.63
CA VAL A 182 4.15 15.70 9.98
C VAL A 182 2.81 16.18 10.57
N GLY A 183 2.54 15.85 11.85
CA GLY A 183 1.30 16.22 12.52
C GLY A 183 0.09 15.38 12.10
N GLY A 184 0.32 14.30 11.37
CA GLY A 184 -0.74 13.37 10.95
C GLY A 184 -1.38 12.66 12.15
N THR A 185 -2.71 12.70 12.24
CA THR A 185 -3.50 11.97 13.23
C THR A 185 -3.98 10.64 12.67
N ALA A 186 -4.50 9.77 13.55
CA ALA A 186 -5.20 8.57 13.11
C ALA A 186 -6.39 8.92 12.21
N PRO A 187 -6.69 8.12 11.18
CA PRO A 187 -7.85 8.36 10.34
C PRO A 187 -9.14 8.16 11.14
N HIS A 188 -10.12 9.04 10.92
CA HIS A 188 -11.45 8.89 11.47
C HIS A 188 -12.32 8.00 10.59
N SER A 189 -13.19 7.20 11.21
CA SER A 189 -14.11 6.36 10.45
C SER A 189 -15.15 7.21 9.70
N PRO A 190 -15.35 7.02 8.39
CA PRO A 190 -16.39 7.73 7.63
C PRO A 190 -17.81 7.15 7.84
N GLY A 191 -18.09 6.59 9.00
CA GLY A 191 -19.37 5.98 9.35
C GLY A 191 -19.23 4.63 10.04
N SER A 192 -20.35 3.99 10.36
CA SER A 192 -20.32 2.68 11.05
C SER A 192 -19.69 1.60 10.18
N ALA A 193 -18.92 0.70 10.79
CA ALA A 193 -18.27 -0.40 10.06
C ALA A 193 -19.31 -1.29 9.36
N ALA A 194 -20.45 -1.56 9.98
CA ALA A 194 -21.52 -2.37 9.42
C ALA A 194 -22.14 -1.73 8.16
N GLU A 195 -22.34 -0.41 8.18
CA GLU A 195 -22.88 0.32 7.03
C GLU A 195 -21.89 0.33 5.86
N ARG A 196 -20.62 0.62 6.16
CA ARG A 196 -19.54 0.59 5.14
C ARG A 196 -19.41 -0.79 4.51
N ALA A 197 -19.45 -1.85 5.34
CA ALA A 197 -19.40 -3.23 4.84
C ALA A 197 -20.60 -3.54 3.92
N ARG A 198 -21.82 -3.15 4.30
CA ARG A 198 -23.00 -3.37 3.44
C ARG A 198 -22.89 -2.64 2.10
N ARG A 199 -22.45 -1.37 2.10
CA ARG A 199 -22.24 -0.60 0.86
C ARG A 199 -21.20 -1.26 -0.04
N PHE A 200 -20.09 -1.67 0.55
CA PHE A 200 -19.01 -2.35 -0.17
C PHE A 200 -19.50 -3.69 -0.78
N MET A 201 -20.18 -4.51 0.02
CA MET A 201 -20.72 -5.79 -0.45
C MET A 201 -21.73 -5.60 -1.59
N ALA A 202 -22.61 -4.60 -1.50
CA ALA A 202 -23.55 -4.28 -2.57
C ALA A 202 -22.80 -3.84 -3.86
N ALA A 203 -21.78 -2.99 -3.74
CA ALA A 203 -20.97 -2.55 -4.88
C ALA A 203 -20.10 -3.67 -5.47
N LEU A 204 -19.67 -4.60 -4.62
CA LEU A 204 -18.92 -5.78 -5.06
C LEU A 204 -19.79 -6.75 -5.86
N GLY A 205 -21.12 -6.67 -5.73
CA GLY A 205 -22.05 -7.57 -6.40
C GLY A 205 -22.16 -8.97 -5.76
N THR A 206 -21.96 -9.04 -4.46
CA THR A 206 -22.14 -10.24 -3.63
C THR A 206 -23.38 -10.07 -2.75
N ALA A 207 -24.51 -9.79 -3.34
CA ALA A 207 -25.79 -9.78 -2.63
C ALA A 207 -26.44 -11.17 -2.65
#